data_092f0c6acf2cd1413f7aaeb24ec38d84
#
_entry.id   092f0c6acf2cd1413f7aaeb24ec38d84
#
_cell.length_a   1.000
_cell.length_b   1.000
_cell.length_c   1.000
_cell.angle_alpha   90.00
_cell.angle_beta   90.00
_cell.angle_gamma   90.00
#
_symmetry.space_group_name_H-M   'P 1'
#
loop_
_entity.id
_entity.type
_entity.pdbx_description
1 polymer ?
#
loop_
_entity_poly.entity_id
_entity_poly.type
_entity_poly.pdbx_seq_one_letter_code
_entity_poly.pdbx_strand_id
1 'polypeptide(L)'
;MIACVRFHQQRVAGTVLLPASKSISNRYLLLRSLAGSDAEIANLSEARDTRLLQELLNSATTVLDAQDAGTVYRFLTAMLAYKP
;
A
#
# COMPACT_ATOMS: atom_id res chain seq x y z
N MET A 1 8.50 -1.96 -27.94
CA MET A 1 7.41 -2.95 -27.93
C MET A 1 6.20 -2.39 -28.66
N ILE A 2 5.64 -3.16 -29.57
CA ILE A 2 4.40 -2.78 -30.24
C ILE A 2 3.32 -3.73 -29.77
N ALA A 3 2.26 -3.18 -29.23
CA ALA A 3 1.09 -3.95 -28.83
C ALA A 3 -0.08 -3.61 -29.74
N CYS A 4 -0.80 -4.63 -30.21
CA CYS A 4 -1.99 -4.46 -31.03
C CYS A 4 -3.17 -5.09 -30.31
N VAL A 5 -4.15 -4.26 -30.00
CA VAL A 5 -5.40 -4.71 -29.37
C VAL A 5 -6.51 -4.63 -30.42
N ARG A 6 -7.17 -5.76 -30.66
CA ARG A 6 -8.29 -5.83 -31.59
C ARG A 6 -9.55 -6.27 -30.86
N PHE A 7 -10.65 -5.76 -31.34
CA PHE A 7 -11.93 -6.00 -30.75
C PHE A 7 -12.95 -6.32 -31.84
N HIS A 8 -13.57 -7.49 -31.79
CA HIS A 8 -14.45 -7.99 -32.83
C HIS A 8 -15.93 -7.65 -32.61
N GLN A 9 -16.28 -7.19 -31.42
CA GLN A 9 -17.65 -6.80 -31.07
C GLN A 9 -17.70 -5.30 -30.85
N GLN A 10 -18.86 -4.70 -31.15
CA GLN A 10 -19.06 -3.27 -30.93
C GLN A 10 -19.33 -2.91 -29.49
N ARG A 11 -19.49 -3.90 -28.62
CA ARG A 11 -19.81 -3.71 -27.21
C ARG A 11 -19.02 -4.67 -26.35
N VAL A 12 -18.36 -4.12 -25.34
CA VAL A 12 -17.70 -4.90 -24.29
C VAL A 12 -18.49 -4.72 -23.00
N ALA A 13 -18.85 -5.82 -22.37
CA ALA A 13 -19.53 -5.79 -21.09
C ALA A 13 -19.01 -6.93 -20.20
N GLY A 14 -18.84 -6.65 -18.94
CA GLY A 14 -18.36 -7.63 -17.97
C GLY A 14 -18.15 -6.96 -16.63
N THR A 15 -17.86 -7.79 -15.62
CA THR A 15 -17.56 -7.33 -14.28
C THR A 15 -16.09 -7.58 -13.99
N VAL A 16 -15.38 -6.55 -13.52
CA VAL A 16 -13.99 -6.63 -13.12
C VAL A 16 -13.90 -6.25 -11.66
N LEU A 17 -13.31 -7.16 -10.84
CA LEU A 17 -13.01 -6.86 -9.45
C LEU A 17 -11.65 -6.17 -9.40
N LEU A 18 -11.67 -4.90 -9.06
CA LEU A 18 -10.44 -4.12 -8.94
C LEU A 18 -9.80 -4.35 -7.59
N PRO A 19 -8.45 -4.46 -7.55
CA PRO A 19 -7.74 -4.47 -6.28
C PRO A 19 -7.87 -3.13 -5.59
N ALA A 20 -7.70 -3.13 -4.27
CA ALA A 20 -7.65 -1.90 -3.49
C ALA A 20 -6.42 -1.07 -3.88
N SER A 21 -6.51 0.24 -3.72
CA SER A 21 -5.41 1.15 -4.04
C SER A 21 -4.26 0.97 -3.05
N LYS A 22 -3.07 0.67 -3.56
CA LYS A 22 -1.85 0.61 -2.76
C LYS A 22 -1.53 1.97 -2.13
N SER A 23 -1.62 3.02 -2.90
CA SER A 23 -1.31 4.38 -2.46
C SER A 23 -2.22 4.83 -1.31
N ILE A 24 -3.52 4.62 -1.43
CA ILE A 24 -4.49 4.96 -0.39
C ILE A 24 -4.28 4.07 0.84
N SER A 25 -4.09 2.76 0.65
CA SER A 25 -3.85 1.82 1.74
C SER A 25 -2.63 2.19 2.57
N ASN A 26 -1.53 2.52 1.92
CA ASN A 26 -0.29 2.91 2.60
C ASN A 26 -0.49 4.19 3.42
N ARG A 27 -1.23 5.16 2.90
CA ARG A 27 -1.51 6.39 3.61
C ARG A 27 -2.39 6.17 4.84
N TYR A 28 -3.41 5.34 4.73
CA TYR A 28 -4.27 5.02 5.87
C TYR A 28 -3.53 4.26 6.96
N LEU A 29 -2.65 3.33 6.59
CA LEU A 29 -1.81 2.62 7.55
C LEU A 29 -0.93 3.59 8.34
N LEU A 30 -0.31 4.52 7.63
CA LEU A 30 0.54 5.53 8.26
C LEU A 30 -0.24 6.44 9.19
N LEU A 31 -1.39 6.93 8.75
CA LEU A 31 -2.27 7.80 9.55
C LEU A 31 -2.77 7.09 10.80
N ARG A 32 -3.14 5.82 10.68
CA ARG A 32 -3.56 5.01 11.82
C ARG A 32 -2.45 4.90 12.86
N SER A 33 -1.24 4.65 12.42
CA SER A 33 -0.07 4.56 13.29
C SER A 33 0.23 5.89 13.99
N LEU A 34 0.20 7.00 13.23
CA LEU A 34 0.44 8.33 13.79
C LEU A 34 -0.63 8.75 14.79
N ALA A 35 -1.87 8.35 14.56
CA ALA A 35 -2.99 8.64 15.47
C ALA A 35 -2.98 7.76 16.73
N GLY A 36 -2.12 6.74 16.78
CA GLY A 36 -2.14 5.77 17.88
C GLY A 36 -3.42 4.97 17.92
N SER A 37 -4.09 4.81 16.79
CA SER A 37 -5.36 4.10 16.68
C SER A 37 -5.13 2.64 16.33
N ASP A 38 -5.96 1.75 16.83
CA ASP A 38 -6.04 0.35 16.45
C ASP A 38 -7.26 0.05 15.57
N ALA A 39 -7.86 1.08 15.01
CA ALA A 39 -9.03 0.94 14.16
C ALA A 39 -8.73 0.01 12.98
N GLU A 40 -9.69 -0.83 12.64
CA GLU A 40 -9.57 -1.74 11.50
C GLU A 40 -9.75 -0.97 10.20
N ILE A 41 -8.86 -1.23 9.25
CA ILE A 41 -8.97 -0.69 7.90
C ILE A 41 -9.47 -1.80 6.99
N ALA A 42 -10.68 -1.64 6.48
CA ALA A 42 -11.24 -2.60 5.53
C ALA A 42 -10.64 -2.40 4.15
N ASN A 43 -10.59 -3.47 3.39
CA ASN A 43 -10.19 -3.46 1.98
C ASN A 43 -8.78 -2.88 1.75
N LEU A 44 -7.80 -3.31 2.56
CA LEU A 44 -6.41 -2.97 2.31
C LEU A 44 -5.91 -3.62 1.02
N SER A 45 -5.01 -2.92 0.34
CA SER A 45 -4.30 -3.47 -0.80
C SER A 45 -3.49 -4.72 -0.40
N GLU A 46 -3.48 -5.70 -1.28
CA GLU A 46 -2.65 -6.90 -1.12
C GLU A 46 -1.27 -6.74 -1.74
N ALA A 47 -0.93 -5.55 -2.22
CA ALA A 47 0.38 -5.28 -2.79
C ALA A 47 1.49 -5.54 -1.78
N ARG A 48 2.64 -5.99 -2.27
CA ARG A 48 3.80 -6.31 -1.45
C ARG A 48 4.21 -5.14 -0.55
N ASP A 49 4.25 -3.93 -1.10
CA ASP A 49 4.63 -2.72 -0.35
C ASP A 49 3.68 -2.45 0.81
N THR A 50 2.38 -2.64 0.62
CA THR A 50 1.39 -2.44 1.68
C THR A 50 1.55 -3.47 2.80
N ARG A 51 1.79 -4.73 2.46
CA ARG A 51 2.06 -5.79 3.43
C ARG A 51 3.33 -5.51 4.21
N LEU A 52 4.38 -5.09 3.52
CA LEU A 52 5.66 -4.73 4.13
C LEU A 52 5.48 -3.56 5.10
N LEU A 53 4.78 -2.51 4.71
CA LEU A 53 4.51 -1.38 5.58
C LEU A 53 3.75 -1.81 6.83
N GLN A 54 2.74 -2.64 6.69
CA GLN A 54 1.96 -3.17 7.82
C GLN A 54 2.84 -3.96 8.79
N GLU A 55 3.71 -4.81 8.28
CA GLU A 55 4.65 -5.57 9.10
C GLU A 55 5.61 -4.64 9.86
N LEU A 56 6.18 -3.65 9.19
CA LEU A 56 7.14 -2.74 9.79
C LEU A 56 6.50 -1.83 10.83
N LEU A 57 5.27 -1.39 10.62
CA LEU A 57 4.54 -0.59 11.59
C LEU A 57 4.20 -1.37 12.87
N ASN A 58 4.07 -2.69 12.76
CA ASN A 58 3.81 -3.58 13.90
C ASN A 58 5.07 -4.17 14.50
N SER A 59 6.24 -3.86 13.96
CA SER A 59 7.51 -4.41 14.42
C SER A 59 7.98 -3.71 15.67
N ALA A 60 8.54 -4.46 16.61
CA ALA A 60 9.18 -3.94 17.82
C ALA A 60 10.71 -3.84 17.69
N THR A 61 11.26 -4.11 16.50
CA THR A 61 12.71 -4.05 16.28
C THR A 61 13.18 -2.62 16.09
N THR A 62 14.46 -2.38 16.38
CA THR A 62 15.09 -1.07 16.19
C THR A 62 15.56 -0.84 14.76
N VAL A 63 15.65 -1.89 13.98
CA VAL A 63 16.03 -1.81 12.55
C VAL A 63 14.84 -2.24 11.70
N LEU A 64 14.43 -1.36 10.80
CA LEU A 64 13.31 -1.57 9.89
C LEU A 64 13.86 -1.62 8.46
N ASP A 65 13.71 -2.77 7.83
CA ASP A 65 14.19 -2.99 6.46
C ASP A 65 13.03 -2.78 5.47
N ALA A 66 13.06 -1.65 4.78
CA ALA A 66 12.06 -1.32 3.75
C ALA A 66 12.33 -2.03 2.41
N GLN A 67 13.39 -2.82 2.32
CA GLN A 67 13.76 -3.54 1.10
C GLN A 67 13.87 -2.56 -0.09
N ASP A 68 13.21 -2.88 -1.21
CA ASP A 68 13.20 -2.03 -2.40
C ASP A 68 11.96 -1.13 -2.50
N ALA A 69 11.18 -1.03 -1.43
CA ALA A 69 9.94 -0.26 -1.40
C ALA A 69 10.21 1.21 -1.06
N GLY A 70 10.45 2.04 -2.07
CA GLY A 70 10.79 3.45 -1.87
C GLY A 70 9.75 4.26 -1.13
N THR A 71 8.46 4.02 -1.37
CA THR A 71 7.37 4.69 -0.66
C THR A 71 7.35 4.32 0.82
N VAL A 72 7.54 3.04 1.14
CA VAL A 72 7.62 2.56 2.52
C VAL A 72 8.80 3.21 3.24
N TYR A 73 9.96 3.25 2.60
CA TYR A 73 11.14 3.91 3.14
C TYR A 73 10.87 5.39 3.46
N ARG A 74 10.31 6.12 2.51
CA ARG A 74 10.02 7.55 2.69
C ARG A 74 9.00 7.81 3.78
N PHE A 75 7.94 7.03 3.83
CA PHE A 75 6.87 7.18 4.82
C PHE A 75 7.38 6.89 6.23
N LEU A 76 8.15 5.81 6.40
CA LEU A 76 8.71 5.46 7.70
C LEU A 76 9.75 6.45 8.17
N THR A 77 10.58 6.95 7.26
CA THR A 77 11.57 7.99 7.60
C THR A 77 10.89 9.24 8.14
N ALA A 78 9.85 9.71 7.47
CA ALA A 78 9.11 10.89 7.91
C ALA A 78 8.41 10.65 9.25
N MET A 79 7.80 9.49 9.44
CA MET A 79 7.10 9.14 10.67
C MET A 79 8.06 9.05 11.85
N LEU A 80 9.20 8.39 11.67
CA LEU A 80 10.19 8.22 12.73
C LEU A 80 10.89 9.52 13.10
N ALA A 81 11.02 10.46 12.17
CA ALA A 81 11.52 11.79 12.44
C ALA A 81 10.56 12.60 13.32
N TYR A 82 9.27 12.36 13.17
CA TYR A 82 8.22 13.02 13.94
C TYR A 82 7.95 12.31 15.27
N LYS A 83 7.98 10.99 15.27
CA LYS A 83 7.62 10.14 16.41
C LYS A 83 8.65 9.01 16.54
N PRO A 84 9.84 9.31 17.04
CA PRO A 84 10.92 8.31 17.15
C PRO A 84 10.59 7.14 18.09
#